data_b1f89905fcd42156aad91597bebe91bf
#
_entry.id   b1f89905fcd42156aad91597bebe91bf
#
_cell.length_a   1.000
_cell.length_b   1.000
_cell.length_c   1.000
_cell.angle_alpha   90.00
_cell.angle_beta   90.00
_cell.angle_gamma   90.00
#
_symmetry.space_group_name_H-M   'P 1'
#
loop_
_entity.id
_entity.type
_entity.pdbx_description
1 polymer ?
#
loop_
_entity_poly.entity_id
_entity_poly.type
_entity_poly.pdbx_seq_one_letter_code
_entity_poly.pdbx_strand_id
1 'polypeptide(L)'
;RDFCLSRGLGDVYKRQITFNELLNVNKTSAKISKIAIKLIDVLEKDVVAALGKSNKNYLMPCDIWHLEKQVKDVLSIGNQTGEGWFLTAEMIEYIENDIPNIVCVQPFACLPNHVVGKGVIKTIREKYPDANISPVDYDPGASEANQANRIKLLMTVAKDNLKTKLNEEKALEKENTNIEEKSTTKNEKEKTNA
;
A
#
# COMPACT_ATOMS: atom_id res chain seq x y z
N ARG A 1 -2.39 -14.88 3.00
CA ARG A 1 -3.83 -14.72 2.68
C ARG A 1 -4.73 -14.60 3.90
N ASP A 2 -4.35 -15.15 5.05
CA ASP A 2 -5.19 -15.16 6.26
C ASP A 2 -5.15 -13.84 7.06
N PHE A 3 -4.24 -12.93 6.73
CA PHE A 3 -4.18 -11.58 7.27
C PHE A 3 -5.36 -10.68 6.85
N CYS A 4 -6.02 -10.99 5.73
CA CYS A 4 -7.22 -10.26 5.31
C CYS A 4 -8.40 -10.38 6.30
N LEU A 5 -8.49 -11.48 7.07
CA LEU A 5 -9.61 -11.69 8.00
C LEU A 5 -9.53 -10.77 9.21
N SER A 6 -8.36 -10.64 9.82
CA SER A 6 -8.17 -9.78 11.00
C SER A 6 -8.29 -8.31 10.62
N ARG A 7 -7.72 -7.90 9.48
CA ARG A 7 -7.90 -6.55 8.93
C ARG A 7 -9.36 -6.28 8.58
N GLY A 8 -10.06 -7.22 7.94
CA GLY A 8 -11.48 -7.10 7.64
C GLY A 8 -12.35 -6.92 8.88
N LEU A 9 -12.05 -7.62 9.98
CA LEU A 9 -12.72 -7.42 11.27
C LEU A 9 -12.37 -6.05 11.87
N GLY A 10 -11.11 -5.62 11.81
CA GLY A 10 -10.68 -4.30 12.25
C GLY A 10 -11.42 -3.19 11.49
N ASP A 11 -11.57 -3.34 10.17
CA ASP A 11 -12.34 -2.41 9.34
C ASP A 11 -13.82 -2.35 9.76
N VAL A 12 -14.48 -3.49 9.98
CA VAL A 12 -15.88 -3.52 10.44
C VAL A 12 -16.06 -2.74 11.74
N TYR A 13 -15.21 -2.98 12.73
CA TYR A 13 -15.28 -2.25 14.01
C TYR A 13 -14.90 -0.78 13.87
N LYS A 14 -13.92 -0.47 13.02
CA LYS A 14 -13.55 0.92 12.74
C LYS A 14 -14.68 1.70 12.08
N ARG A 15 -15.34 1.11 11.09
CA ARG A 15 -16.53 1.72 10.47
C ARG A 15 -17.64 1.93 11.49
N GLN A 16 -17.88 0.98 12.39
CA GLN A 16 -18.85 1.12 13.47
C GLN A 16 -18.51 2.29 14.40
N ILE A 17 -17.25 2.48 14.73
CA ILE A 17 -16.79 3.63 15.53
C ILE A 17 -17.05 4.92 14.77
N THR A 18 -16.58 5.02 13.53
CA THR A 18 -16.72 6.21 12.69
C THR A 18 -18.18 6.58 12.49
N PHE A 19 -19.03 5.61 12.20
CA PHE A 19 -20.48 5.82 12.06
C PHE A 19 -21.10 6.37 13.33
N ASN A 20 -20.82 5.77 14.48
CA ASN A 20 -21.37 6.21 15.77
C ASN A 20 -20.83 7.57 16.22
N GLU A 21 -19.58 7.89 15.91
CA GLU A 21 -18.96 9.18 16.23
C GLU A 21 -19.47 10.30 15.32
N LEU A 22 -19.54 10.08 14.01
CA LEU A 22 -20.04 11.06 13.05
C LEU A 22 -21.51 11.40 13.27
N LEU A 23 -22.35 10.41 13.54
CA LEU A 23 -23.77 10.61 13.75
C LEU A 23 -24.14 10.87 15.21
N ASN A 24 -23.18 10.79 16.13
CA ASN A 24 -23.37 10.92 17.58
C ASN A 24 -24.50 10.02 18.15
N VAL A 25 -24.68 8.83 17.57
CA VAL A 25 -25.84 7.96 17.83
C VAL A 25 -25.61 7.06 19.04
N ASN A 26 -24.45 6.38 19.15
CA ASN A 26 -24.23 5.37 20.19
C ASN A 26 -22.78 5.31 20.67
N LYS A 27 -22.48 6.08 21.73
CA LYS A 27 -21.16 6.15 22.36
C LYS A 27 -20.73 4.82 23.00
N THR A 28 -21.67 4.01 23.49
CA THR A 28 -21.38 2.71 24.11
C THR A 28 -20.93 1.70 23.04
N SER A 29 -21.61 1.64 21.92
CA SER A 29 -21.22 0.80 20.79
C SER A 29 -19.82 1.17 20.26
N ALA A 30 -19.50 2.45 20.15
CA ALA A 30 -18.16 2.91 19.77
C ALA A 30 -17.08 2.46 20.77
N LYS A 31 -17.36 2.50 22.07
CA LYS A 31 -16.43 2.00 23.11
C LYS A 31 -16.20 0.49 23.02
N ILE A 32 -17.26 -0.29 22.81
CA ILE A 32 -17.18 -1.75 22.65
C ILE A 32 -16.34 -2.07 21.41
N SER A 33 -16.57 -1.39 20.29
CA SER A 33 -15.79 -1.59 19.08
C SER A 33 -14.30 -1.25 19.25
N LYS A 34 -13.96 -0.21 20.03
CA LYS A 34 -12.57 0.10 20.39
C LYS A 34 -11.90 -1.01 21.20
N ILE A 35 -12.66 -1.65 22.11
CA ILE A 35 -12.17 -2.79 22.88
C ILE A 35 -11.96 -4.00 21.98
N ALA A 36 -12.90 -4.26 21.06
CA ALA A 36 -12.79 -5.35 20.10
C ALA A 36 -11.55 -5.23 19.20
N ILE A 37 -11.23 -4.03 18.69
CA ILE A 37 -10.00 -3.78 17.93
C ILE A 37 -8.77 -4.13 18.77
N LYS A 38 -8.69 -3.66 20.02
CA LYS A 38 -7.56 -3.98 20.90
C LYS A 38 -7.42 -5.49 21.17
N LEU A 39 -8.52 -6.22 21.23
CA LEU A 39 -8.48 -7.67 21.38
C LEU A 39 -7.92 -8.35 20.12
N ILE A 40 -8.31 -7.88 18.94
CA ILE A 40 -7.75 -8.34 17.66
C ILE A 40 -6.24 -8.11 17.63
N ASP A 41 -5.78 -6.90 17.97
CA ASP A 41 -4.35 -6.56 18.03
C ASP A 41 -3.56 -7.51 18.96
N VAL A 42 -4.16 -7.93 20.09
CA VAL A 42 -3.53 -8.90 21.01
C VAL A 42 -3.43 -10.28 20.39
N LEU A 43 -4.48 -10.75 19.70
CA LEU A 43 -4.49 -12.05 19.03
C LEU A 43 -3.53 -12.12 17.83
N GLU A 44 -3.27 -10.99 17.18
CA GLU A 44 -2.34 -10.91 16.04
C GLU A 44 -0.86 -10.93 16.46
N LYS A 45 -0.53 -10.59 17.71
CA LYS A 45 0.86 -10.43 18.15
C LYS A 45 1.75 -11.63 17.85
N ASP A 46 1.26 -12.83 18.08
CA ASP A 46 2.05 -14.05 17.86
C ASP A 46 2.31 -14.29 16.36
N VAL A 47 1.32 -13.98 15.53
CA VAL A 47 1.43 -14.12 14.06
C VAL A 47 2.41 -13.06 13.51
N VAL A 48 2.28 -11.82 13.96
CA VAL A 48 3.19 -10.72 13.60
C VAL A 48 4.62 -11.05 14.03
N ALA A 49 4.80 -11.57 15.25
CA ALA A 49 6.12 -11.99 15.75
C ALA A 49 6.71 -13.15 14.93
N ALA A 50 5.88 -14.10 14.50
CA ALA A 50 6.31 -15.21 13.65
C ALA A 50 6.72 -14.73 12.24
N LEU A 51 5.97 -13.80 11.66
CA LEU A 51 6.33 -13.19 10.37
C LEU A 51 7.63 -12.40 10.46
N GLY A 52 7.83 -11.61 11.52
CA GLY A 52 9.06 -10.84 11.71
C GLY A 52 10.31 -11.71 11.92
N LYS A 53 10.14 -12.95 12.40
CA LYS A 53 11.25 -13.95 12.50
C LYS A 53 11.46 -14.71 11.19
N SER A 54 10.61 -14.56 10.21
CA SER A 54 10.75 -15.21 8.91
C SER A 54 11.88 -14.56 8.11
N ASN A 55 12.70 -15.38 7.42
CA ASN A 55 13.73 -14.88 6.49
C ASN A 55 13.14 -14.34 5.17
N LYS A 56 11.84 -14.24 5.05
CA LYS A 56 11.15 -13.71 3.87
C LYS A 56 10.68 -12.29 4.14
N ASN A 57 10.83 -11.42 3.15
CA ASN A 57 10.30 -10.06 3.19
C ASN A 57 8.78 -10.09 3.01
N TYR A 58 8.06 -10.29 4.10
CA TYR A 58 6.60 -10.12 4.12
C TYR A 58 6.25 -8.68 4.46
N LEU A 59 5.25 -8.15 3.78
CA LEU A 59 4.63 -6.91 4.21
C LEU A 59 3.97 -7.14 5.58
N MET A 60 4.45 -6.40 6.58
CA MET A 60 3.88 -6.48 7.93
C MET A 60 2.50 -5.81 7.94
N PRO A 61 1.51 -6.41 8.61
CA PRO A 61 0.21 -5.78 8.74
C PRO A 61 0.33 -4.46 9.51
N CYS A 62 -0.22 -3.39 8.96
CA CYS A 62 -0.26 -2.13 9.66
C CYS A 62 -1.57 -1.96 10.44
N ASP A 63 -1.53 -1.09 11.43
CA ASP A 63 -2.68 -0.75 12.27
C ASP A 63 -3.76 -0.01 11.45
N ILE A 64 -5.03 -0.34 11.69
CA ILE A 64 -6.17 0.28 11.03
C ILE A 64 -6.22 1.82 11.25
N TRP A 65 -5.70 2.32 12.36
CA TRP A 65 -5.61 3.74 12.65
C TRP A 65 -4.55 4.44 11.79
N HIS A 66 -3.49 3.71 11.42
CA HIS A 66 -2.48 4.19 10.49
C HIS A 66 -3.08 4.33 9.08
N LEU A 67 -3.78 3.31 8.61
CA LEU A 67 -4.50 3.34 7.32
C LEU A 67 -5.49 4.50 7.23
N GLU A 68 -6.23 4.77 8.31
CA GLU A 68 -7.13 5.92 8.38
C GLU A 68 -6.40 7.25 8.15
N LYS A 69 -5.22 7.42 8.72
CA LYS A 69 -4.44 8.65 8.56
C LYS A 69 -3.95 8.83 7.12
N GLN A 70 -3.44 7.75 6.52
CA GLN A 70 -2.91 7.77 5.16
C GLN A 70 -3.98 8.14 4.12
N VAL A 71 -5.19 7.61 4.28
CA VAL A 71 -6.27 7.80 3.30
C VAL A 71 -6.92 9.18 3.34
N LYS A 72 -6.87 9.88 4.47
CA LYS A 72 -7.60 11.17 4.68
C LYS A 72 -7.26 12.24 3.67
N ASP A 73 -6.02 12.24 3.16
CA ASP A 73 -5.57 13.22 2.16
C ASP A 73 -6.05 12.90 0.74
N VAL A 74 -6.56 11.69 0.51
CA VAL A 74 -6.99 11.20 -0.80
C VAL A 74 -8.49 11.02 -0.85
N LEU A 75 -9.07 10.47 0.21
CA LEU A 75 -10.48 10.10 0.28
C LEU A 75 -11.06 10.33 1.68
N SER A 76 -12.31 10.82 1.73
CA SER A 76 -13.04 10.94 3.00
C SER A 76 -13.36 9.57 3.59
N ILE A 77 -13.08 9.38 4.88
CA ILE A 77 -13.48 8.20 5.66
C ILE A 77 -15.02 8.05 5.78
N GLY A 78 -15.80 9.04 5.34
CA GLY A 78 -17.25 8.94 5.20
C GLY A 78 -17.70 7.96 4.12
N ASN A 79 -16.82 7.53 3.22
CA ASN A 79 -17.08 6.47 2.23
C ASN A 79 -17.11 5.10 2.92
N GLN A 80 -18.27 4.73 3.47
CA GLN A 80 -18.45 3.55 4.33
C GLN A 80 -19.14 2.35 3.66
N THR A 81 -19.57 2.49 2.39
CA THR A 81 -20.31 1.43 1.69
C THR A 81 -19.37 0.31 1.23
N GLY A 82 -19.69 -0.93 1.56
CA GLY A 82 -18.83 -2.08 1.31
C GLY A 82 -17.49 -1.95 2.03
N GLU A 83 -16.37 -2.21 1.37
CA GLU A 83 -15.01 -1.98 1.89
C GLU A 83 -14.74 -0.47 2.09
N GLY A 84 -15.41 0.38 1.31
CA GLY A 84 -15.35 1.82 1.45
C GLY A 84 -13.94 2.38 1.33
N TRP A 85 -13.60 3.33 2.21
CA TRP A 85 -12.30 4.00 2.25
C TRP A 85 -11.11 3.05 2.44
N PHE A 86 -11.35 1.87 3.00
CA PHE A 86 -10.32 0.88 3.29
C PHE A 86 -9.61 0.38 2.03
N LEU A 87 -10.36 0.17 0.94
CA LEU A 87 -9.79 -0.24 -0.34
C LEU A 87 -8.76 0.77 -0.89
N THR A 88 -9.05 2.06 -0.74
CA THR A 88 -8.11 3.13 -1.11
C THR A 88 -6.90 3.13 -0.18
N ALA A 89 -7.11 2.94 1.12
CA ALA A 89 -6.05 2.93 2.11
C ALA A 89 -5.08 1.78 1.89
N GLU A 90 -5.56 0.58 1.53
CA GLU A 90 -4.70 -0.56 1.19
C GLU A 90 -3.83 -0.28 -0.05
N MET A 91 -4.37 0.38 -1.07
CA MET A 91 -3.55 0.76 -2.23
C MET A 91 -2.42 1.72 -1.83
N ILE A 92 -2.71 2.70 -0.98
CA ILE A 92 -1.70 3.65 -0.48
C ILE A 92 -0.66 2.91 0.37
N GLU A 93 -1.09 2.02 1.26
CA GLU A 93 -0.19 1.21 2.09
C GLU A 93 0.80 0.40 1.25
N TYR A 94 0.33 -0.24 0.16
CA TYR A 94 1.22 -0.98 -0.74
C TYR A 94 2.26 -0.05 -1.37
N ILE A 95 1.85 1.11 -1.85
CA ILE A 95 2.76 2.06 -2.49
C ILE A 95 3.82 2.57 -1.50
N GLU A 96 3.42 2.91 -0.27
CA GLU A 96 4.34 3.38 0.77
C GLU A 96 5.30 2.29 1.29
N ASN A 97 4.99 1.02 1.03
CA ASN A 97 5.86 -0.13 1.29
C ASN A 97 6.60 -0.63 0.03
N ASP A 98 6.89 0.23 -0.93
CA ASP A 98 7.62 -0.08 -2.17
C ASP A 98 6.95 -1.13 -3.07
N ILE A 99 5.63 -1.26 -3.00
CA ILE A 99 4.81 -2.13 -3.86
C ILE A 99 3.91 -1.26 -4.74
N PRO A 100 4.45 -0.52 -5.72
CA PRO A 100 3.68 0.42 -6.51
C PRO A 100 2.84 -0.22 -7.63
N ASN A 101 3.05 -1.51 -7.92
CA ASN A 101 2.40 -2.21 -9.02
C ASN A 101 1.15 -2.93 -8.53
N ILE A 102 -0.03 -2.37 -8.79
CA ILE A 102 -1.30 -2.80 -8.19
C ILE A 102 -2.32 -3.12 -9.28
N VAL A 103 -2.93 -4.30 -9.20
CA VAL A 103 -4.14 -4.64 -9.95
C VAL A 103 -5.35 -4.36 -9.08
N CYS A 104 -6.14 -3.36 -9.47
CA CYS A 104 -7.41 -3.06 -8.82
C CYS A 104 -8.54 -3.82 -9.52
N VAL A 105 -8.97 -4.93 -8.93
CA VAL A 105 -10.02 -5.79 -9.48
C VAL A 105 -11.37 -5.09 -9.36
N GLN A 106 -12.12 -5.07 -10.46
CA GLN A 106 -13.46 -4.47 -10.56
C GLN A 106 -14.50 -5.56 -10.77
N PRO A 107 -15.06 -6.16 -9.70
CA PRO A 107 -16.14 -7.12 -9.83
C PRO A 107 -17.40 -6.46 -10.42
N PHE A 108 -18.19 -7.23 -11.16
CA PHE A 108 -19.45 -6.73 -11.72
C PHE A 108 -20.35 -6.08 -10.65
N ALA A 109 -20.83 -4.89 -10.95
CA ALA A 109 -21.71 -4.10 -10.08
C ALA A 109 -21.19 -3.83 -8.64
N CYS A 110 -19.90 -4.03 -8.37
CA CYS A 110 -19.31 -3.68 -7.09
C CYS A 110 -19.05 -2.18 -6.99
N LEU A 111 -20.03 -1.45 -6.44
CA LEU A 111 -19.98 0.00 -6.32
C LEU A 111 -18.71 0.51 -5.60
N PRO A 112 -18.28 -0.03 -4.44
CA PRO A 112 -17.06 0.42 -3.79
C PRO A 112 -15.83 0.34 -4.68
N ASN A 113 -15.63 -0.77 -5.39
CA ASN A 113 -14.49 -0.94 -6.27
C ASN A 113 -14.46 0.09 -7.41
N HIS A 114 -15.62 0.50 -7.93
CA HIS A 114 -15.70 1.54 -8.95
C HIS A 114 -15.45 2.94 -8.37
N VAL A 115 -16.05 3.25 -7.21
CA VAL A 115 -15.97 4.60 -6.61
C VAL A 115 -14.65 4.83 -5.90
N VAL A 116 -14.31 3.98 -4.91
CA VAL A 116 -13.14 4.17 -4.04
C VAL A 116 -11.92 3.34 -4.46
N GLY A 117 -12.07 2.43 -5.43
CA GLY A 117 -10.98 1.75 -6.08
C GLY A 117 -10.55 2.50 -7.35
N LYS A 118 -11.32 2.36 -8.43
CA LYS A 118 -11.01 2.95 -9.75
C LYS A 118 -11.09 4.47 -9.74
N GLY A 119 -12.08 5.06 -9.06
CA GLY A 119 -12.35 6.50 -9.07
C GLY A 119 -11.23 7.34 -8.44
N VAL A 120 -10.44 6.79 -7.52
CA VAL A 120 -9.36 7.51 -6.81
C VAL A 120 -7.98 7.35 -7.46
N ILE A 121 -7.83 6.51 -8.49
CA ILE A 121 -6.53 6.19 -9.08
C ILE A 121 -5.80 7.45 -9.55
N LYS A 122 -6.52 8.41 -10.13
CA LYS A 122 -5.92 9.68 -10.58
C LYS A 122 -5.32 10.44 -9.40
N THR A 123 -6.07 10.62 -8.32
CA THR A 123 -5.63 11.33 -7.11
C THR A 123 -4.45 10.62 -6.45
N ILE A 124 -4.45 9.28 -6.42
CA ILE A 124 -3.32 8.51 -5.90
C ILE A 124 -2.07 8.78 -6.76
N ARG A 125 -2.17 8.77 -8.09
CA ARG A 125 -1.03 9.02 -8.98
C ARG A 125 -0.50 10.45 -8.90
N GLU A 126 -1.35 11.43 -8.62
CA GLU A 126 -0.93 12.82 -8.38
C GLU A 126 -0.07 12.94 -7.11
N LYS A 127 -0.39 12.16 -6.08
CA LYS A 127 0.35 12.12 -4.81
C LYS A 127 1.57 11.19 -4.86
N TYR A 128 1.46 10.09 -5.59
CA TYR A 128 2.47 9.04 -5.73
C TYR A 128 2.73 8.78 -7.23
N PRO A 129 3.64 9.54 -7.86
CA PRO A 129 3.88 9.44 -9.31
C PRO A 129 4.33 8.06 -9.79
N ASP A 130 5.01 7.29 -8.93
CA ASP A 130 5.48 5.93 -9.23
C ASP A 130 4.37 4.87 -9.18
N ALA A 131 3.15 5.25 -8.75
CA ALA A 131 2.03 4.32 -8.60
C ALA A 131 1.55 3.81 -9.98
N ASN A 132 1.77 2.53 -10.21
CA ASN A 132 1.34 1.80 -11.41
C ASN A 132 0.11 0.97 -11.07
N ILE A 133 -1.07 1.58 -11.12
CA ILE A 133 -2.34 0.95 -10.75
C ILE A 133 -3.15 0.70 -12.01
N SER A 134 -3.57 -0.55 -12.24
CA SER A 134 -4.44 -0.91 -13.36
C SER A 134 -5.78 -1.44 -12.87
N PRO A 135 -6.90 -0.77 -13.19
CA PRO A 135 -8.22 -1.35 -12.94
C PRO A 135 -8.52 -2.42 -13.98
N VAL A 136 -8.96 -3.59 -13.53
CA VAL A 136 -9.30 -4.73 -14.39
C VAL A 136 -10.72 -5.17 -14.09
N ASP A 137 -11.58 -5.09 -15.10
CA ASP A 137 -12.99 -5.44 -14.98
C ASP A 137 -13.18 -6.98 -15.04
N TYR A 138 -13.92 -7.54 -14.07
CA TYR A 138 -14.22 -8.96 -13.92
C TYR A 138 -15.74 -9.16 -13.88
N ASP A 139 -16.39 -8.92 -15.00
CA ASP A 139 -17.80 -9.22 -15.19
C ASP A 139 -18.00 -10.39 -16.17
N PRO A 140 -19.17 -11.05 -16.14
CA PRO A 140 -19.44 -12.20 -16.99
C PRO A 140 -19.33 -11.92 -18.50
N GLY A 141 -19.46 -10.64 -18.89
CA GLY A 141 -19.29 -10.18 -20.27
C GLY A 141 -17.92 -9.58 -20.59
N ALA A 142 -16.99 -9.57 -19.63
CA ALA A 142 -15.67 -8.99 -19.85
C ALA A 142 -14.85 -9.85 -20.81
N SER A 143 -14.20 -9.19 -21.76
CA SER A 143 -13.30 -9.86 -22.70
C SER A 143 -12.00 -10.26 -22.00
N GLU A 144 -11.68 -11.55 -22.03
CA GLU A 144 -10.42 -12.11 -21.53
C GLU A 144 -9.21 -11.41 -22.17
N ALA A 145 -9.30 -11.13 -23.45
CA ALA A 145 -8.24 -10.39 -24.17
C ALA A 145 -8.03 -8.98 -23.60
N ASN A 146 -9.10 -8.30 -23.18
CA ASN A 146 -9.01 -6.97 -22.58
C ASN A 146 -8.36 -7.03 -21.19
N GLN A 147 -8.75 -8.01 -20.37
CA GLN A 147 -8.14 -8.25 -19.06
C GLN A 147 -6.63 -8.55 -19.21
N ALA A 148 -6.29 -9.49 -20.10
CA ALA A 148 -4.90 -9.84 -20.38
C ALA A 148 -4.07 -8.64 -20.87
N ASN A 149 -4.63 -7.79 -21.74
CA ASN A 149 -3.96 -6.61 -22.25
C ASN A 149 -3.70 -5.57 -21.15
N ARG A 150 -4.63 -5.35 -20.23
CA ARG A 150 -4.44 -4.45 -19.08
C ARG A 150 -3.33 -4.95 -18.15
N ILE A 151 -3.30 -6.26 -17.86
CA ILE A 151 -2.24 -6.88 -17.05
C ILE A 151 -0.89 -6.80 -17.76
N LYS A 152 -0.84 -7.07 -19.07
CA LYS A 152 0.40 -6.94 -19.86
C LYS A 152 0.93 -5.52 -19.85
N LEU A 153 0.06 -4.52 -19.98
CA LEU A 153 0.46 -3.11 -19.92
C LEU A 153 1.04 -2.76 -18.55
N LEU A 154 0.36 -3.15 -17.47
CA LEU A 154 0.87 -2.98 -16.11
C LEU A 154 2.25 -3.61 -15.93
N MET A 155 2.43 -4.85 -16.41
CA MET A 155 3.72 -5.56 -16.31
C MET A 155 4.81 -4.93 -17.18
N THR A 156 4.46 -4.31 -18.31
CA THR A 156 5.43 -3.58 -19.14
C THR A 156 5.96 -2.37 -18.41
N VAL A 157 5.05 -1.54 -17.87
CA VAL A 157 5.44 -0.36 -17.04
C VAL A 157 6.26 -0.77 -15.82
N ALA A 158 5.86 -1.85 -15.12
CA ALA A 158 6.59 -2.36 -13.98
C ALA A 158 8.04 -2.77 -14.32
N LYS A 159 8.23 -3.44 -15.48
CA LYS A 159 9.56 -3.84 -15.95
C LYS A 159 10.42 -2.64 -16.35
N ASP A 160 9.84 -1.64 -16.96
CA ASP A 160 10.56 -0.44 -17.39
C ASP A 160 10.96 0.39 -16.16
N ASN A 161 10.09 0.56 -15.18
CA ASN A 161 10.41 1.22 -13.91
C ASN A 161 11.54 0.48 -13.16
N LEU A 162 11.49 -0.85 -13.12
CA LEU A 162 12.56 -1.65 -12.51
C LEU A 162 13.91 -1.46 -13.21
N LYS A 163 13.94 -1.45 -14.55
CA LYS A 163 15.17 -1.20 -15.29
C LYS A 163 15.74 0.19 -15.00
N THR A 164 14.88 1.20 -14.90
CA THR A 164 15.29 2.56 -14.57
C THR A 164 15.92 2.62 -13.18
N LYS A 165 15.27 2.07 -12.15
CA LYS A 165 15.81 1.98 -10.79
C LYS A 165 17.16 1.27 -10.73
N LEU A 166 17.28 0.11 -11.40
CA LEU A 166 18.55 -0.63 -11.45
C LEU A 166 19.68 0.13 -12.16
N ASN A 167 19.36 0.96 -13.14
CA ASN A 167 20.36 1.78 -13.81
C ASN A 167 20.79 2.97 -12.94
N GLU A 168 19.88 3.56 -12.20
CA GLU A 168 20.16 4.63 -11.23
C GLU A 168 21.03 4.12 -10.07
N GLU A 169 20.72 2.94 -9.51
CA GLU A 169 21.54 2.31 -8.48
C GLU A 169 22.97 2.05 -8.97
N LYS A 170 23.13 1.48 -10.17
CA LYS A 170 24.46 1.24 -10.76
C LYS A 170 25.23 2.53 -11.05
N ALA A 171 24.54 3.62 -11.37
CA ALA A 171 25.18 4.92 -11.57
C ALA A 171 25.68 5.49 -10.24
N LEU A 172 24.88 5.39 -9.18
CA LEU A 172 25.25 5.83 -7.83
C LEU A 172 26.42 5.02 -7.25
N GLU A 173 26.43 3.68 -7.46
CA GLU A 173 27.56 2.83 -7.05
C GLU A 173 28.86 3.24 -7.73
N LYS A 174 28.83 3.54 -9.03
CA LYS A 174 30.01 4.02 -9.78
C LYS A 174 30.49 5.39 -9.31
N GLU A 175 29.59 6.27 -8.95
CA GLU A 175 29.94 7.58 -8.43
C GLU A 175 30.60 7.48 -7.05
N ASN A 176 30.07 6.64 -6.18
CA ASN A 176 30.62 6.37 -4.86
C ASN A 176 32.02 5.74 -4.94
N THR A 177 32.24 4.74 -5.82
CA THR A 177 33.56 4.15 -6.04
C THR A 177 34.58 5.16 -6.56
N ASN A 178 34.21 6.05 -7.47
CA ASN A 178 35.07 7.11 -7.97
C ASN A 178 35.46 8.15 -6.89
N ILE A 179 34.56 8.42 -5.93
CA ILE A 179 34.81 9.32 -4.80
C ILE A 179 35.82 8.68 -3.81
N GLU A 180 35.66 7.39 -3.52
CA GLU A 180 36.57 6.64 -2.65
C GLU A 180 37.97 6.54 -3.24
N GLU A 181 38.13 6.25 -4.54
CA GLU A 181 39.41 6.23 -5.22
C GLU A 181 40.11 7.60 -5.23
N LYS A 182 39.36 8.67 -5.41
CA LYS A 182 39.92 10.03 -5.35
C LYS A 182 40.36 10.44 -3.93
N SER A 183 39.65 9.97 -2.90
CA SER A 183 40.00 10.24 -1.51
C SER A 183 41.23 9.46 -1.05
N THR A 184 41.40 8.22 -1.50
CA THR A 184 42.60 7.39 -1.23
C THR A 184 43.85 7.93 -1.93
N THR A 185 43.75 8.33 -3.19
CA THR A 185 44.86 8.91 -3.96
C THR A 185 45.29 10.27 -3.41
N LYS A 186 44.40 11.05 -2.78
CA LYS A 186 44.73 12.31 -2.14
C LYS A 186 45.50 12.11 -0.83
N ASN A 187 45.08 11.15 -0.03
CA ASN A 187 45.74 10.77 1.23
C ASN A 187 47.14 10.16 1.04
N GLU A 188 47.37 9.40 -0.06
CA GLU A 188 48.70 8.88 -0.40
C GLU A 188 49.66 9.95 -0.85
N LYS A 189 49.18 10.96 -1.59
CA LYS A 189 50.01 12.10 -2.02
C LYS A 189 50.41 13.02 -0.87
N GLU A 190 49.58 13.16 0.15
CA GLU A 190 49.90 13.95 1.35
C GLU A 190 50.94 13.23 2.25
N LYS A 191 50.96 11.88 2.27
CA LYS A 191 51.93 11.11 3.03
C LYS A 191 53.29 11.01 2.37
N THR A 192 53.41 11.24 1.07
CA THR A 192 54.68 11.20 0.33
C THR A 192 55.39 12.57 0.29
N ASN A 193 54.74 13.64 0.71
CA ASN A 193 55.29 15.00 0.73
C ASN A 193 55.59 15.50 2.15
N ALA A 194 55.53 14.67 3.16
CA ALA A 194 55.91 14.92 4.55
C ALA A 194 57.15 14.07 4.93
#